data_cbbca38e5954a7522b36bba8db548ce5
#
_entry.id   cbbca38e5954a7522b36bba8db548ce5
#
_cell.length_a   1.000
_cell.length_b   1.000
_cell.length_c   1.000
_cell.angle_alpha   90.00
_cell.angle_beta   90.00
_cell.angle_gamma   90.00
#
_symmetry.space_group_name_H-M   'P 1'
#
loop_
_entity.id
_entity.type
_entity.pdbx_description
1 polymer ?
#
loop_
_entity_poly.entity_id
_entity_poly.type
_entity_poly.pdbx_seq_one_letter_code
_entity_poly.pdbx_strand_id
1 'polypeptide(L)'
;MHLLKKYSGFTLIEIIVVVMIIAIFTVIAIPSYQSYMRRAALNQAQQEMQRLAILLDQHKARNFSYRGFEIASENIPLHATEENLKYTLFIRDGDDPNLVLSDDQAAGQHWAIQAQSKDIHNETLLLTSFGVRCKNKIAANVDFVSCGTTGYKEW
;
A
#
# COMPACT_ATOMS: atom_id res chain seq x y z
N MET A 1 -61.26 -27.27 16.42
CA MET A 1 -60.56 -26.64 17.60
C MET A 1 -59.30 -26.00 17.05
N HIS A 2 -59.35 -24.66 16.70
CA HIS A 2 -58.22 -23.89 16.19
C HIS A 2 -57.34 -23.46 17.34
N LEU A 3 -56.16 -24.02 17.46
CA LEU A 3 -55.13 -23.54 18.39
C LEU A 3 -54.57 -22.17 17.84
N LEU A 4 -55.01 -21.08 18.49
CA LEU A 4 -54.46 -19.76 18.22
C LEU A 4 -52.99 -19.77 18.70
N LYS A 5 -52.05 -19.74 17.71
CA LYS A 5 -50.63 -19.62 17.98
C LYS A 5 -50.37 -18.22 18.53
N LYS A 6 -50.05 -18.14 19.82
CA LYS A 6 -49.75 -16.87 20.52
C LYS A 6 -48.41 -16.34 19.98
N TYR A 7 -48.42 -15.29 19.18
CA TYR A 7 -47.22 -14.58 18.78
C TYR A 7 -46.80 -13.69 19.91
N SER A 8 -45.66 -13.94 20.53
CA SER A 8 -45.02 -13.01 21.47
C SER A 8 -44.31 -11.93 20.69
N GLY A 9 -44.64 -10.68 20.89
CA GLY A 9 -43.90 -9.53 20.34
C GLY A 9 -42.67 -9.22 21.18
N PHE A 10 -41.66 -8.58 20.57
CA PHE A 10 -40.49 -8.10 21.28
C PHE A 10 -40.84 -7.01 22.29
N THR A 11 -40.20 -7.06 23.44
CA THR A 11 -40.33 -6.01 24.46
C THR A 11 -39.39 -4.84 24.15
N LEU A 12 -39.76 -3.64 24.59
CA LEU A 12 -38.93 -2.44 24.40
C LEU A 12 -37.57 -2.59 25.08
N ILE A 13 -37.51 -3.24 26.24
CA ILE A 13 -36.25 -3.47 26.97
C ILE A 13 -35.33 -4.43 26.20
N GLU A 14 -35.87 -5.43 25.51
CA GLU A 14 -35.10 -6.37 24.74
C GLU A 14 -34.39 -5.70 23.55
N ILE A 15 -35.07 -4.79 22.86
CA ILE A 15 -34.49 -3.99 21.79
C ILE A 15 -33.39 -3.05 22.31
N ILE A 16 -33.57 -2.40 23.45
CA ILE A 16 -32.56 -1.52 24.05
C ILE A 16 -31.30 -2.30 24.42
N VAL A 17 -31.45 -3.49 25.01
CA VAL A 17 -30.31 -4.35 25.37
C VAL A 17 -29.55 -4.79 24.12
N VAL A 18 -30.25 -5.19 23.04
CA VAL A 18 -29.62 -5.59 21.78
C VAL A 18 -28.82 -4.44 21.16
N VAL A 19 -29.40 -3.23 21.09
CA VAL A 19 -28.71 -2.05 20.57
C VAL A 19 -27.48 -1.69 21.40
N MET A 20 -27.56 -1.81 22.73
CA MET A 20 -26.42 -1.58 23.63
C MET A 20 -25.27 -2.56 23.35
N ILE A 21 -25.58 -3.83 23.17
CA ILE A 21 -24.58 -4.86 22.84
C ILE A 21 -23.92 -4.59 21.49
N ILE A 22 -24.71 -4.27 20.45
CA ILE A 22 -24.20 -3.93 19.13
C ILE A 22 -23.30 -2.68 19.21
N ALA A 23 -23.66 -1.66 19.97
CA ALA A 23 -22.87 -0.46 20.15
C ALA A 23 -21.48 -0.76 20.76
N ILE A 24 -21.42 -1.65 21.75
CA ILE A 24 -20.14 -2.07 22.36
C ILE A 24 -19.26 -2.81 21.33
N PHE A 25 -19.82 -3.74 20.57
CA PHE A 25 -19.07 -4.47 19.55
C PHE A 25 -18.54 -3.57 18.43
N THR A 26 -19.28 -2.56 17.99
CA THR A 26 -18.86 -1.66 16.92
C THR A 26 -17.65 -0.82 17.31
N VAL A 27 -17.54 -0.39 18.57
CA VAL A 27 -16.38 0.38 19.08
C VAL A 27 -15.06 -0.40 18.94
N ILE A 28 -15.09 -1.71 19.10
CA ILE A 28 -13.91 -2.58 18.99
C ILE A 28 -13.67 -3.01 17.54
N ALA A 29 -14.73 -3.28 16.80
CA ALA A 29 -14.64 -3.85 15.46
C ALA A 29 -14.06 -2.86 14.44
N ILE A 30 -14.46 -1.59 14.49
CA ILE A 30 -14.07 -0.57 13.50
C ILE A 30 -12.56 -0.31 13.50
N PRO A 31 -11.88 -0.01 14.62
CA PRO A 31 -10.43 0.21 14.63
C PRO A 31 -9.63 -1.02 14.20
N SER A 32 -10.09 -2.20 14.59
CA SER A 32 -9.45 -3.47 14.20
C SER A 32 -9.50 -3.68 12.69
N TYR A 33 -10.66 -3.43 12.07
CA TYR A 33 -10.84 -3.51 10.62
C TYR A 33 -9.94 -2.53 9.86
N GLN A 34 -9.85 -1.28 10.31
CA GLN A 34 -8.97 -0.28 9.71
C GLN A 34 -7.49 -0.70 9.76
N SER A 35 -7.03 -1.21 10.90
CA SER A 35 -5.68 -1.75 11.04
C SER A 35 -5.41 -2.90 10.07
N TYR A 36 -6.36 -3.80 9.91
CA TYR A 36 -6.27 -4.91 8.97
C TYR A 36 -6.15 -4.41 7.53
N MET A 37 -7.01 -3.47 7.12
CA MET A 37 -7.00 -2.89 5.77
C MET A 37 -5.68 -2.17 5.46
N ARG A 38 -5.09 -1.46 6.43
CA ARG A 38 -3.78 -0.82 6.28
C ARG A 38 -2.67 -1.84 6.04
N ARG A 39 -2.65 -2.93 6.82
CA ARG A 39 -1.67 -4.02 6.62
C ARG A 39 -1.85 -4.71 5.27
N ALA A 40 -3.08 -4.95 4.85
CA ALA A 40 -3.38 -5.54 3.55
C ALA A 40 -2.86 -4.65 2.41
N ALA A 41 -3.11 -3.34 2.47
CA ALA A 41 -2.62 -2.38 1.48
C ALA A 41 -1.08 -2.32 1.45
N LEU A 42 -0.42 -2.35 2.61
CA LEU A 42 1.04 -2.41 2.72
C LEU A 42 1.60 -3.66 2.04
N ASN A 43 1.04 -4.83 2.35
CA ASN A 43 1.48 -6.09 1.75
C ASN A 43 1.27 -6.10 0.24
N GLN A 44 0.16 -5.54 -0.25
CA GLN A 44 -0.09 -5.39 -1.67
C GLN A 44 0.97 -4.49 -2.33
N ALA A 45 1.33 -3.36 -1.70
CA ALA A 45 2.38 -2.49 -2.19
C ALA A 45 3.74 -3.23 -2.28
N GLN A 46 4.10 -4.01 -1.28
CA GLN A 46 5.32 -4.82 -1.29
C GLN A 46 5.32 -5.85 -2.43
N GLN A 47 4.21 -6.52 -2.67
CA GLN A 47 4.07 -7.49 -3.77
C GLN A 47 4.22 -6.81 -5.14
N GLU A 48 3.59 -5.65 -5.34
CA GLU A 48 3.70 -4.91 -6.58
C GLU A 48 5.11 -4.36 -6.82
N MET A 49 5.79 -3.89 -5.78
CA MET A 49 7.20 -3.48 -5.89
C MET A 49 8.09 -4.65 -6.33
N GLN A 50 7.87 -5.85 -5.79
CA GLN A 50 8.61 -7.05 -6.20
C GLN A 50 8.27 -7.47 -7.64
N ARG A 51 7.00 -7.37 -8.04
CA ARG A 51 6.58 -7.61 -9.43
C ARG A 51 7.30 -6.67 -10.39
N LEU A 52 7.34 -5.37 -10.08
CA LEU A 52 8.03 -4.38 -10.88
C LEU A 52 9.54 -4.63 -10.93
N ALA A 53 10.17 -5.04 -9.83
CA ALA A 53 11.58 -5.43 -9.80
C ALA A 53 11.87 -6.58 -10.76
N ILE A 54 11.00 -7.61 -10.80
CA ILE A 54 11.12 -8.72 -11.75
C ILE A 54 10.98 -8.24 -13.20
N LEU A 55 10.05 -7.32 -13.49
CA LEU A 55 9.89 -6.76 -14.83
C LEU A 55 11.09 -5.92 -15.24
N LEU A 56 11.69 -5.16 -14.33
CA LEU A 56 12.94 -4.43 -14.55
C LEU A 56 14.08 -5.38 -14.88
N ASP A 57 14.24 -6.46 -14.12
CA ASP A 57 15.28 -7.47 -14.40
C ASP A 57 15.08 -8.18 -15.74
N GLN A 58 13.82 -8.48 -16.12
CA GLN A 58 13.48 -9.01 -17.44
C GLN A 58 13.81 -8.02 -18.56
N HIS A 59 13.54 -6.72 -18.33
CA HIS A 59 13.89 -5.66 -19.28
C HIS A 59 15.41 -5.59 -19.48
N LYS A 60 16.17 -5.58 -18.38
CA LYS A 60 17.64 -5.57 -18.43
C LYS A 60 18.21 -6.82 -19.12
N ALA A 61 17.62 -7.98 -18.88
CA ALA A 61 18.07 -9.22 -19.52
C ALA A 61 17.95 -9.18 -21.05
N ARG A 62 17.00 -8.41 -21.58
CA ARG A 62 16.78 -8.23 -23.03
C ARG A 62 17.57 -7.07 -23.64
N ASN A 63 17.70 -5.97 -22.88
CA ASN A 63 18.24 -4.70 -23.37
C ASN A 63 19.62 -4.37 -22.80
N PHE A 64 20.16 -5.19 -21.89
CA PHE A 64 21.42 -4.99 -21.17
C PHE A 64 21.47 -3.71 -20.32
N SER A 65 20.33 -3.02 -20.17
CA SER A 65 20.16 -1.78 -19.42
C SER A 65 18.73 -1.70 -18.91
N TYR A 66 18.50 -0.95 -17.83
CA TYR A 66 17.16 -0.57 -17.38
C TYR A 66 16.60 0.62 -18.16
N ARG A 67 17.43 1.34 -18.91
CA ARG A 67 17.00 2.47 -19.76
C ARG A 67 15.95 2.02 -20.75
N GLY A 68 14.93 2.88 -20.96
CA GLY A 68 13.80 2.58 -21.83
C GLY A 68 12.69 1.78 -21.17
N PHE A 69 12.76 1.55 -19.84
CA PHE A 69 11.64 0.98 -19.12
C PHE A 69 10.52 2.04 -18.98
N GLU A 70 9.37 1.74 -19.58
CA GLU A 70 8.32 2.76 -19.78
C GLU A 70 7.48 3.04 -18.54
N ILE A 71 7.38 2.09 -17.59
CA ILE A 71 6.55 2.29 -16.39
C ILE A 71 7.26 3.24 -15.44
N ALA A 72 6.84 4.50 -15.42
CA ALA A 72 7.39 5.52 -14.52
C ALA A 72 6.63 5.60 -13.19
N SER A 73 5.35 5.23 -13.17
CA SER A 73 4.51 5.16 -11.98
C SER A 73 3.35 4.20 -12.15
N GLU A 74 2.86 3.65 -11.05
CA GLU A 74 1.72 2.73 -11.01
C GLU A 74 0.91 2.94 -9.72
N ASN A 75 -0.42 2.91 -9.84
CA ASN A 75 -1.33 3.10 -8.71
C ASN A 75 -1.79 1.75 -8.15
N ILE A 76 -1.98 1.69 -6.84
CA ILE A 76 -2.53 0.53 -6.14
C ILE A 76 -3.84 0.92 -5.45
N PRO A 77 -4.96 0.23 -5.76
CA PRO A 77 -5.14 -0.78 -6.82
C PRO A 77 -4.87 -0.24 -8.23
N LEU A 78 -4.60 -1.12 -9.16
CA LEU A 78 -4.45 -0.75 -10.57
C LEU A 78 -5.72 -0.04 -11.07
N HIS A 79 -5.55 1.06 -11.80
CA HIS A 79 -6.65 1.94 -12.24
C HIS A 79 -7.47 2.56 -11.09
N ALA A 80 -6.87 2.72 -9.91
CA ALA A 80 -7.52 3.38 -8.79
C ALA A 80 -7.92 4.82 -9.13
N THR A 81 -9.13 5.20 -8.71
CA THR A 81 -9.53 6.61 -8.62
C THR A 81 -8.94 7.22 -7.34
N GLU A 82 -8.97 8.54 -7.21
CA GLU A 82 -8.47 9.21 -6.00
C GLU A 82 -9.07 8.70 -4.69
N GLU A 83 -10.34 8.29 -4.72
CA GLU A 83 -11.06 7.77 -3.55
C GLU A 83 -10.56 6.38 -3.11
N ASN A 84 -10.20 5.54 -4.08
CA ASN A 84 -9.81 4.15 -3.85
C ASN A 84 -8.29 3.96 -3.77
N LEU A 85 -7.52 5.00 -4.09
CA LEU A 85 -6.06 4.96 -4.11
C LEU A 85 -5.50 4.65 -2.73
N LYS A 86 -4.64 3.62 -2.64
CA LYS A 86 -3.94 3.24 -1.41
C LYS A 86 -2.47 3.63 -1.47
N TYR A 87 -1.81 3.31 -2.59
CA TYR A 87 -0.41 3.60 -2.84
C TYR A 87 -0.21 4.09 -4.27
N THR A 88 0.79 4.95 -4.46
CA THR A 88 1.38 5.24 -5.77
C THR A 88 2.83 4.77 -5.73
N LEU A 89 3.20 3.93 -6.70
CA LEU A 89 4.57 3.49 -6.91
C LEU A 89 5.23 4.43 -7.91
N PHE A 90 6.43 4.88 -7.61
CA PHE A 90 7.27 5.66 -8.49
C PHE A 90 8.54 4.89 -8.79
N ILE A 91 8.89 4.77 -10.06
CA ILE A 91 10.11 4.13 -10.54
C ILE A 91 11.04 5.22 -11.07
N ARG A 92 12.28 5.23 -10.62
CA ARG A 92 13.31 6.20 -10.98
C ARG A 92 14.62 5.52 -11.32
N ASP A 93 15.48 6.23 -12.05
CA ASP A 93 16.88 5.83 -12.20
C ASP A 93 17.56 5.83 -10.81
N GLY A 94 18.26 4.77 -10.49
CA GLY A 94 18.94 4.63 -9.20
C GLY A 94 20.21 5.48 -9.08
N ASP A 95 20.76 5.92 -10.21
CA ASP A 95 21.95 6.77 -10.27
C ASP A 95 21.59 8.26 -10.25
N ASP A 96 20.48 8.64 -10.91
CA ASP A 96 19.88 9.98 -10.82
C ASP A 96 18.36 9.88 -10.59
N PRO A 97 17.89 9.97 -9.35
CA PRO A 97 16.47 9.85 -9.00
C PRO A 97 15.55 10.94 -9.56
N ASN A 98 16.09 12.00 -10.14
CA ASN A 98 15.30 13.02 -10.82
C ASN A 98 14.79 12.54 -12.19
N LEU A 99 15.45 11.51 -12.76
CA LEU A 99 15.12 10.97 -14.06
C LEU A 99 14.26 9.70 -13.92
N VAL A 100 13.35 9.52 -14.88
CA VAL A 100 12.68 8.25 -15.11
C VAL A 100 13.54 7.37 -16.01
N LEU A 101 13.39 6.05 -15.90
CA LEU A 101 14.20 5.12 -16.71
C LEU A 101 13.92 5.20 -18.22
N SER A 102 12.78 5.77 -18.61
CA SER A 102 12.45 6.05 -20.02
C SER A 102 13.12 7.31 -20.58
N ASP A 103 13.78 8.11 -19.73
CA ASP A 103 14.51 9.30 -20.18
C ASP A 103 15.81 8.91 -20.90
N ASP A 104 16.13 9.61 -21.98
CA ASP A 104 17.36 9.40 -22.76
C ASP A 104 18.64 9.71 -21.97
N GLN A 105 18.52 10.54 -20.93
CA GLN A 105 19.63 10.92 -20.04
C GLN A 105 19.83 9.95 -18.87
N ALA A 106 18.88 9.04 -18.64
CA ALA A 106 18.99 8.07 -17.57
C ALA A 106 20.22 7.17 -17.77
N ALA A 107 20.97 6.91 -16.69
CA ALA A 107 22.11 6.00 -16.73
C ALA A 107 21.66 4.55 -16.98
N GLY A 108 20.52 4.16 -16.41
CA GLY A 108 19.89 2.86 -16.60
C GLY A 108 20.73 1.69 -16.07
N GLN A 109 21.64 1.93 -15.12
CA GLN A 109 22.45 0.88 -14.51
C GLN A 109 21.76 0.34 -13.25
N HIS A 110 21.05 1.20 -12.54
CA HIS A 110 20.36 0.92 -11.29
C HIS A 110 18.95 1.48 -11.33
N TRP A 111 18.10 1.02 -10.42
CA TRP A 111 16.72 1.52 -10.26
C TRP A 111 16.36 1.67 -8.78
N ALA A 112 15.41 2.54 -8.52
CA ALA A 112 14.76 2.71 -7.23
C ALA A 112 13.24 2.75 -7.42
N ILE A 113 12.52 2.03 -6.58
CA ILE A 113 11.05 2.02 -6.52
C ILE A 113 10.63 2.53 -5.16
N GLN A 114 9.85 3.61 -5.13
CA GLN A 114 9.24 4.13 -3.92
C GLN A 114 7.73 3.87 -3.98
N ALA A 115 7.15 3.30 -2.93
CA ALA A 115 5.71 3.17 -2.77
C ALA A 115 5.23 4.18 -1.72
N GLN A 116 4.62 5.27 -2.20
CA GLN A 116 4.09 6.32 -1.34
C GLN A 116 2.65 6.01 -0.93
N SER A 117 2.39 5.96 0.38
CA SER A 117 1.05 5.76 0.91
C SER A 117 0.20 7.00 0.80
N LYS A 118 -1.08 6.83 0.41
CA LYS A 118 -2.10 7.88 0.49
C LYS A 118 -2.58 8.07 1.95
N ASP A 119 -2.60 7.00 2.75
CA ASP A 119 -2.95 7.05 4.17
C ASP A 119 -1.73 7.47 5.00
N ILE A 120 -1.82 8.62 5.68
CA ILE A 120 -0.77 9.16 6.56
C ILE A 120 -0.42 8.25 7.75
N HIS A 121 -1.29 7.31 8.09
CA HIS A 121 -1.03 6.32 9.15
C HIS A 121 -0.33 5.07 8.66
N ASN A 122 -0.14 4.93 7.35
CA ASN A 122 0.56 3.81 6.75
C ASN A 122 2.01 4.20 6.41
N GLU A 123 2.85 3.20 6.13
CA GLU A 123 4.28 3.39 5.89
C GLU A 123 4.53 3.60 4.39
N THR A 124 5.44 4.50 4.04
CA THR A 124 6.03 4.64 2.70
C THR A 124 7.21 3.68 2.60
N LEU A 125 7.36 2.99 1.46
CA LEU A 125 8.37 1.96 1.26
C LEU A 125 9.37 2.38 0.19
N LEU A 126 10.58 1.83 0.31
CA LEU A 126 11.64 1.91 -0.69
C LEU A 126 12.18 0.52 -0.99
N LEU A 127 12.42 0.26 -2.28
CA LEU A 127 13.13 -0.90 -2.81
C LEU A 127 14.09 -0.44 -3.89
N THR A 128 15.35 -0.86 -3.82
CA THR A 128 16.35 -0.49 -4.82
C THR A 128 17.08 -1.70 -5.37
N SER A 129 17.67 -1.55 -6.55
CA SER A 129 18.54 -2.57 -7.14
C SER A 129 19.82 -2.82 -6.33
N PHE A 130 20.19 -1.90 -5.45
CA PHE A 130 21.30 -2.06 -4.50
C PHE A 130 20.94 -2.95 -3.29
N GLY A 131 19.69 -3.43 -3.19
CA GLY A 131 19.22 -4.28 -2.10
C GLY A 131 18.67 -3.52 -0.89
N VAL A 132 18.54 -2.20 -0.97
CA VAL A 132 17.86 -1.43 0.09
C VAL A 132 16.39 -1.79 0.11
N ARG A 133 15.91 -2.25 1.28
CA ARG A 133 14.49 -2.57 1.55
C ARG A 133 14.12 -1.96 2.86
N CYS A 134 13.50 -0.81 2.81
CA CYS A 134 13.14 -0.10 4.03
C CYS A 134 11.79 0.60 3.91
N LYS A 135 11.25 1.01 5.04
CA LYS A 135 9.99 1.73 5.15
C LYS A 135 10.00 2.70 6.31
N ASN A 136 9.25 3.77 6.21
CA ASN A 136 9.09 4.75 7.26
C ASN A 136 7.66 5.29 7.28
N LYS A 137 7.14 5.60 8.48
CA LYS A 137 5.83 6.26 8.63
C LYS A 137 5.85 7.70 8.19
N ILE A 138 6.99 8.37 8.31
CA ILE A 138 7.17 9.75 7.86
C ILE A 138 7.56 9.69 6.39
N ALA A 139 6.61 9.94 5.50
CA ALA A 139 6.83 9.87 4.06
C ALA A 139 7.96 10.79 3.58
N ALA A 140 8.13 11.96 4.19
CA ALA A 140 9.21 12.89 3.86
C ALA A 140 10.63 12.37 4.16
N ASN A 141 10.75 11.33 4.99
CA ASN A 141 12.03 10.70 5.29
C ASN A 141 12.41 9.62 4.26
N VAL A 142 11.48 9.24 3.38
CA VAL A 142 11.72 8.21 2.37
C VAL A 142 11.95 8.91 1.04
N ASP A 143 13.18 8.89 0.58
CA ASP A 143 13.58 9.29 -0.76
C ASP A 143 13.86 8.05 -1.64
N PHE A 144 14.51 8.21 -2.80
CA PHE A 144 14.86 7.11 -3.68
C PHE A 144 16.22 6.45 -3.31
N VAL A 145 16.84 6.87 -2.23
CA VAL A 145 18.14 6.38 -1.76
C VAL A 145 18.01 5.70 -0.39
N SER A 146 17.19 6.27 0.49
CA SER A 146 17.09 5.85 1.89
C SER A 146 15.69 6.05 2.48
N CYS A 147 15.47 5.51 3.68
CA CYS A 147 14.27 5.78 4.48
C CYS A 147 14.56 6.69 5.69
N GLY A 148 15.61 7.50 5.60
CA GLY A 148 16.05 8.38 6.69
C GLY A 148 16.77 7.61 7.81
N THR A 149 17.18 8.36 8.84
CA THR A 149 17.95 7.82 9.96
C THR A 149 17.10 7.48 11.18
N THR A 150 15.87 7.97 11.25
CA THR A 150 14.97 7.79 12.39
C THR A 150 13.64 7.16 11.96
N GLY A 151 13.17 6.19 12.75
CA GLY A 151 11.86 5.56 12.55
C GLY A 151 11.76 4.62 11.36
N TYR A 152 12.85 4.36 10.65
CA TYR A 152 12.86 3.39 9.55
C TYR A 152 12.83 1.96 10.07
N LYS A 153 12.33 1.06 9.25
CA LYS A 153 12.35 -0.39 9.45
C LYS A 153 12.69 -1.07 8.14
N GLU A 154 13.38 -2.18 8.22
CA GLU A 154 13.56 -3.09 7.08
C GLU A 154 12.32 -3.96 6.86
N TRP A 155 12.14 -4.51 5.65
CA TRP A 155 11.04 -5.40 5.28
C TRP A 155 11.44 -6.47 4.27
#